data_0fe4eec6085e8e664c03a06265a85ea5
#
_entry.id   0fe4eec6085e8e664c03a06265a85ea5
#
_cell.length_a   1.000
_cell.length_b   1.000
_cell.length_c   1.000
_cell.angle_alpha   90.00
_cell.angle_beta   90.00
_cell.angle_gamma   90.00
#
_symmetry.space_group_name_H-M   'P 1'
#
loop_
_entity.id
_entity.type
_entity.pdbx_description
1 polymer ?
#
loop_
_entity_poly.entity_id
_entity_poly.type
_entity_poly.pdbx_seq_one_letter_code
_entity_poly.pdbx_strand_id
1 'polypeptide(L)'
;WNQYQCMITFNMSRSASFFESGIGRGMGFRDSNQDLVGFVHQIPERARERIIDIASTQFPDGGCYHQYQPLTKRGNNDIGGGFNDDPMWLIFGTVAYIKESGDFSILDEPVPFDNKKGSEVSLFEHLRVSFNHVIENLGPHMLPLIGRADWNDCLNLNCFSWDPNESFQTTENQTEGSQAESLMIAGLFVVCGRDYVELCRHLGKDDEANRAQTYIENMVEAVKKHGWDGDWYLRAYDYFGHKVGSKENEEGQIFIESQGWCTMAGIGLEEGMVEKALDSVKERLDCEHGIVLNNPPFTRYVVEYGEISTYPAGYKENAGIFCHNNPWVIIGETVLGRGDRSWEYFRKICPSYTEEHSALHKVEPYVCCQMVAGKDAARPGEGKNSWLTGTAAWMWYAITQFILGIKPSYEGLEINPCIPAGWKGFNVKRRFRGAEYHITVKNPDGVCKGIKSVTVDGQPIEGNVVNHLPGTHTVEVIMG
;
A
#
# COMPACT_ATOMS: atom_id res chain seq x y z
N TRP A 1 -9.04 6.09 -18.68
CA TRP A 1 -9.25 7.09 -17.61
C TRP A 1 -8.40 6.80 -16.37
N ASN A 2 -8.35 5.56 -15.92
CA ASN A 2 -7.52 5.21 -14.75
C ASN A 2 -6.06 5.69 -14.91
N GLN A 3 -5.43 5.40 -16.05
CA GLN A 3 -4.04 5.80 -16.34
C GLN A 3 -3.88 7.32 -16.45
N TYR A 4 -4.89 8.02 -16.96
CA TYR A 4 -4.91 9.48 -16.98
C TYR A 4 -4.94 10.04 -15.55
N GLN A 5 -5.77 9.47 -14.68
CA GLN A 5 -5.78 9.86 -13.27
C GLN A 5 -4.46 9.52 -12.56
N CYS A 6 -3.86 8.35 -12.82
CA CYS A 6 -2.53 8.02 -12.29
C CYS A 6 -1.49 9.06 -12.69
N MET A 7 -1.50 9.53 -13.94
CA MET A 7 -0.61 10.59 -14.42
C MET A 7 -0.84 11.90 -13.65
N ILE A 8 -2.10 12.30 -13.47
CA ILE A 8 -2.44 13.53 -12.73
C ILE A 8 -1.96 13.41 -11.28
N THR A 9 -2.25 12.29 -10.61
CA THR A 9 -1.86 12.08 -9.22
C THR A 9 -0.34 12.01 -9.07
N PHE A 10 0.37 11.35 -9.97
CA PHE A 10 1.84 11.32 -9.96
C PHE A 10 2.44 12.72 -10.05
N ASN A 11 1.87 13.61 -10.87
CA ASN A 11 2.39 14.97 -11.03
C ASN A 11 1.99 15.92 -9.89
N MET A 12 0.77 15.80 -9.36
CA MET A 12 0.17 16.76 -8.44
C MET A 12 0.11 16.26 -6.99
N SER A 13 0.42 15.00 -6.73
CA SER A 13 0.25 14.36 -5.43
C SER A 13 -1.17 14.59 -4.87
N ARG A 14 -1.29 15.06 -3.63
CA ARG A 14 -2.57 15.34 -2.95
C ARG A 14 -2.91 16.83 -2.93
N SER A 15 -2.22 17.66 -3.74
CA SER A 15 -2.30 19.11 -3.62
C SER A 15 -2.44 19.84 -4.94
N ALA A 16 -3.66 20.01 -5.41
CA ALA A 16 -3.95 20.91 -6.53
C ALA A 16 -3.54 22.37 -6.20
N SER A 17 -3.71 22.78 -4.95
CA SER A 17 -3.38 24.14 -4.49
C SER A 17 -1.93 24.55 -4.69
N PHE A 18 -1.01 23.59 -4.81
CA PHE A 18 0.38 23.85 -5.15
C PHE A 18 0.52 24.59 -6.49
N PHE A 19 -0.23 24.17 -7.51
CA PHE A 19 -0.22 24.83 -8.82
C PHE A 19 -1.08 26.09 -8.86
N GLU A 20 -2.08 26.16 -8.02
CA GLU A 20 -3.06 27.23 -7.99
C GLU A 20 -2.60 28.41 -7.13
N SER A 21 -2.10 28.15 -5.93
CA SER A 21 -1.71 29.19 -4.98
C SER A 21 -0.21 29.35 -4.78
N GLY A 22 0.61 28.42 -5.26
CA GLY A 22 2.06 28.42 -5.10
C GLY A 22 2.57 28.08 -3.69
N ILE A 23 1.69 27.84 -2.74
CA ILE A 23 1.96 27.56 -1.34
C ILE A 23 1.07 26.43 -0.82
N GLY A 24 0.91 25.39 -1.52
CA GLY A 24 0.11 24.28 -1.06
C GLY A 24 0.88 23.36 -0.12
N ARG A 25 0.24 22.27 0.24
CA ARG A 25 0.91 21.12 0.85
C ARG A 25 2.07 20.69 -0.02
N GLY A 26 3.12 20.19 0.60
CA GLY A 26 4.19 19.48 -0.09
C GLY A 26 3.70 18.18 -0.74
N MET A 27 4.57 17.55 -1.47
CA MET A 27 4.35 16.19 -1.98
C MET A 27 4.71 15.19 -0.89
N GLY A 28 3.80 14.27 -0.58
CA GLY A 28 4.02 13.26 0.44
C GLY A 28 5.12 12.27 0.06
N PHE A 29 5.95 11.89 1.01
CA PHE A 29 7.00 10.90 0.84
C PHE A 29 6.40 9.54 0.45
N ARG A 30 5.48 9.01 1.27
CA ARG A 30 4.79 7.74 0.98
C ARG A 30 3.86 7.85 -0.22
N ASP A 31 3.14 8.98 -0.36
CA ASP A 31 2.21 9.18 -1.46
C ASP A 31 2.90 9.09 -2.82
N SER A 32 4.05 9.77 -2.96
CA SER A 32 4.79 9.79 -4.21
C SER A 32 5.32 8.40 -4.60
N ASN A 33 5.74 7.58 -3.63
CA ASN A 33 6.17 6.21 -3.87
C ASN A 33 5.01 5.31 -4.30
N GLN A 34 3.82 5.50 -3.73
CA GLN A 34 2.62 4.76 -4.10
C GLN A 34 2.07 5.19 -5.47
N ASP A 35 2.01 6.49 -5.74
CA ASP A 35 1.52 7.01 -7.02
C ASP A 35 2.39 6.56 -8.18
N LEU A 36 3.70 6.45 -7.98
CA LEU A 36 4.66 5.96 -8.94
C LEU A 36 4.29 4.57 -9.47
N VAL A 37 3.87 3.66 -8.60
CA VAL A 37 3.56 2.27 -8.98
C VAL A 37 2.39 2.18 -9.98
N GLY A 38 1.46 3.13 -9.93
CA GLY A 38 0.36 3.19 -10.90
C GLY A 38 0.76 3.69 -12.29
N PHE A 39 1.97 4.25 -12.44
CA PHE A 39 2.35 4.95 -13.67
C PHE A 39 3.78 4.65 -14.18
N VAL A 40 4.61 3.96 -13.42
CA VAL A 40 6.02 3.68 -13.75
C VAL A 40 6.22 3.04 -15.13
N HIS A 41 5.32 2.16 -15.56
CA HIS A 41 5.38 1.47 -16.85
C HIS A 41 5.26 2.42 -18.06
N GLN A 42 4.83 3.66 -17.86
CA GLN A 42 4.69 4.67 -18.93
C GLN A 42 5.81 5.71 -18.92
N ILE A 43 6.34 6.03 -17.74
CA ILE A 43 7.32 7.13 -17.56
C ILE A 43 8.48 6.71 -16.65
N PRO A 44 9.20 5.62 -16.95
CA PRO A 44 10.24 5.11 -16.06
C PRO A 44 11.32 6.16 -15.74
N GLU A 45 11.67 7.02 -16.71
CA GLU A 45 12.69 8.05 -16.51
C GLU A 45 12.26 9.06 -15.42
N ARG A 46 11.00 9.50 -15.45
CA ARG A 46 10.47 10.41 -14.44
C ARG A 46 10.23 9.73 -13.10
N ALA A 47 9.93 8.44 -13.12
CA ALA A 47 9.84 7.64 -11.90
C ALA A 47 11.21 7.57 -11.20
N ARG A 48 12.29 7.36 -11.97
CA ARG A 48 13.67 7.40 -11.48
C ARG A 48 14.03 8.74 -10.83
N GLU A 49 13.75 9.83 -11.50
CA GLU A 49 13.96 11.19 -10.95
C GLU A 49 13.20 11.38 -9.63
N ARG A 50 11.95 10.95 -9.57
CA ARG A 50 11.10 11.07 -8.38
C ARG A 50 11.64 10.27 -7.19
N ILE A 51 12.14 9.04 -7.42
CA ILE A 51 12.74 8.22 -6.38
C ILE A 51 13.96 8.91 -5.78
N ILE A 52 14.82 9.51 -6.61
CA ILE A 52 16.00 10.26 -6.16
C ILE A 52 15.59 11.51 -5.38
N ASP A 53 14.63 12.27 -5.87
CA ASP A 53 14.09 13.46 -5.18
C ASP A 53 13.58 13.09 -3.77
N ILE A 54 12.80 12.01 -3.66
CA ILE A 54 12.22 11.54 -2.39
C ILE A 54 13.33 11.06 -1.45
N ALA A 55 14.23 10.21 -1.92
CA ALA A 55 15.32 9.65 -1.12
C ALA A 55 16.22 10.75 -0.55
N SER A 56 16.42 11.86 -1.29
CA SER A 56 17.24 12.98 -0.81
C SER A 56 16.66 13.71 0.41
N THR A 57 15.40 13.46 0.77
CA THR A 57 14.75 14.01 1.97
C THR A 57 14.77 13.05 3.16
N GLN A 58 15.37 11.88 3.02
CA GLN A 58 15.55 10.93 4.11
C GLN A 58 16.66 11.37 5.07
N PHE A 59 16.51 11.00 6.35
CA PHE A 59 17.52 11.25 7.37
C PHE A 59 18.53 10.09 7.47
N PRO A 60 19.72 10.31 8.07
CA PRO A 60 20.71 9.25 8.22
C PRO A 60 20.27 8.06 9.08
N ASP A 61 19.30 8.25 9.98
CA ASP A 61 18.70 7.20 10.80
C ASP A 61 17.59 6.42 10.09
N GLY A 62 17.38 6.72 8.80
CA GLY A 62 16.37 6.08 7.97
C GLY A 62 14.97 6.72 8.06
N GLY A 63 14.68 7.56 9.05
CA GLY A 63 13.49 8.40 9.05
C GLY A 63 13.48 9.38 7.86
N CYS A 64 12.40 10.11 7.67
CA CYS A 64 12.32 11.06 6.55
C CYS A 64 11.35 12.20 6.85
N TYR A 65 11.44 13.25 6.05
CA TYR A 65 10.36 14.24 6.02
C TYR A 65 9.10 13.61 5.44
N HIS A 66 7.99 13.84 6.11
CA HIS A 66 6.69 13.36 5.63
C HIS A 66 6.29 13.97 4.27
N GLN A 67 6.74 15.20 4.00
CA GLN A 67 6.51 15.90 2.74
C GLN A 67 7.75 16.64 2.28
N TYR A 68 7.88 16.84 0.97
CA TYR A 68 8.89 17.72 0.38
C TYR A 68 8.26 18.74 -0.56
N GLN A 69 8.97 19.86 -0.76
CA GLN A 69 8.50 20.93 -1.64
C GLN A 69 8.91 20.67 -3.09
N PRO A 70 7.97 20.54 -4.01
CA PRO A 70 8.26 20.06 -5.37
C PRO A 70 9.13 21.02 -6.19
N LEU A 71 9.11 22.34 -5.91
CA LEU A 71 9.97 23.31 -6.61
C LEU A 71 11.42 23.30 -6.13
N THR A 72 11.62 23.16 -4.83
CA THR A 72 12.96 23.20 -4.22
C THR A 72 13.57 21.82 -4.03
N LYS A 73 12.75 20.77 -4.10
CA LYS A 73 13.10 19.38 -3.81
C LYS A 73 13.61 19.16 -2.37
N ARG A 74 13.20 20.01 -1.45
CA ARG A 74 13.61 19.98 -0.05
C ARG A 74 12.49 19.48 0.85
N GLY A 75 12.88 18.78 1.91
CA GLY A 75 11.98 18.36 2.96
C GLY A 75 11.24 19.54 3.59
N ASN A 76 9.99 19.33 3.99
CA ASN A 76 9.14 20.34 4.59
C ASN A 76 9.28 20.32 6.12
N ASN A 77 10.03 21.28 6.67
CA ASN A 77 10.25 21.39 8.12
C ASN A 77 8.98 21.71 8.92
N ASP A 78 7.98 22.36 8.30
CA ASP A 78 6.73 22.74 9.01
C ASP A 78 5.91 21.49 9.37
N ILE A 79 5.97 20.47 8.53
CA ILE A 79 5.32 19.17 8.79
C ILE A 79 6.30 18.26 9.57
N GLY A 80 7.60 18.30 9.23
CA GLY A 80 8.62 17.46 9.84
C GLY A 80 8.54 15.99 9.42
N GLY A 81 8.98 15.13 10.32
CA GLY A 81 9.00 13.66 10.14
C GLY A 81 8.31 12.93 11.29
N GLY A 82 8.72 11.68 11.49
CA GLY A 82 8.23 10.85 12.60
C GLY A 82 7.02 9.97 12.27
N PHE A 83 6.68 9.82 10.99
CA PHE A 83 5.72 8.83 10.49
C PHE A 83 6.52 7.58 10.13
N ASN A 84 6.43 6.56 10.96
CA ASN A 84 7.37 5.43 10.89
C ASN A 84 7.06 4.41 9.77
N ASP A 85 5.97 4.57 9.06
CA ASP A 85 5.71 3.83 7.82
C ASP A 85 6.43 4.44 6.60
N ASP A 86 6.68 5.76 6.61
CA ASP A 86 7.19 6.50 5.45
C ASP A 86 8.45 5.85 4.82
N PRO A 87 9.49 5.46 5.58
CA PRO A 87 10.71 4.88 5.00
C PRO A 87 10.49 3.62 4.17
N MET A 88 9.52 2.78 4.55
CA MET A 88 9.26 1.51 3.86
C MET A 88 8.73 1.71 2.43
N TRP A 89 8.05 2.81 2.19
CA TRP A 89 7.53 3.13 0.87
C TRP A 89 8.63 3.43 -0.15
N LEU A 90 9.82 3.86 0.29
CA LEU A 90 10.97 4.01 -0.61
C LEU A 90 11.44 2.66 -1.16
N ILE A 91 11.44 1.61 -0.34
CA ILE A 91 11.73 0.24 -0.81
C ILE A 91 10.65 -0.19 -1.81
N PHE A 92 9.37 -0.02 -1.47
CA PHE A 92 8.24 -0.37 -2.34
C PHE A 92 8.32 0.29 -3.72
N GLY A 93 8.50 1.61 -3.77
CA GLY A 93 8.59 2.36 -5.03
C GLY A 93 9.84 2.02 -5.85
N THR A 94 10.99 1.89 -5.19
CA THR A 94 12.26 1.57 -5.88
C THR A 94 12.26 0.16 -6.46
N VAL A 95 11.78 -0.83 -5.71
CA VAL A 95 11.68 -2.22 -6.21
C VAL A 95 10.69 -2.30 -7.38
N ALA A 96 9.53 -1.64 -7.28
CA ALA A 96 8.58 -1.59 -8.39
C ALA A 96 9.19 -0.96 -9.65
N TYR A 97 9.98 0.11 -9.50
CA TYR A 97 10.71 0.72 -10.61
C TYR A 97 11.71 -0.23 -11.25
N ILE A 98 12.55 -0.90 -10.44
CA ILE A 98 13.59 -1.82 -10.97
C ILE A 98 12.92 -3.02 -11.65
N LYS A 99 11.90 -3.62 -11.04
CA LYS A 99 11.16 -4.74 -11.64
C LYS A 99 10.50 -4.34 -12.96
N GLU A 100 10.00 -3.11 -13.10
CA GLU A 100 9.40 -2.63 -14.36
C GLU A 100 10.45 -2.28 -15.41
N SER A 101 11.46 -1.51 -15.06
CA SER A 101 12.43 -0.95 -16.01
C SER A 101 13.61 -1.85 -16.32
N GLY A 102 14.03 -2.71 -15.38
CA GLY A 102 15.29 -3.44 -15.42
C GLY A 102 16.52 -2.57 -15.11
N ASP A 103 16.33 -1.33 -14.65
CA ASP A 103 17.41 -0.39 -14.35
C ASP A 103 17.91 -0.53 -12.91
N PHE A 104 18.90 -1.39 -12.74
CA PHE A 104 19.61 -1.53 -11.45
C PHE A 104 20.59 -0.40 -11.17
N SER A 105 20.97 0.40 -12.18
CA SER A 105 21.95 1.47 -12.01
C SER A 105 21.48 2.56 -11.04
N ILE A 106 20.18 2.67 -10.82
CA ILE A 106 19.61 3.60 -9.84
C ILE A 106 20.14 3.36 -8.43
N LEU A 107 20.48 2.11 -8.10
CA LEU A 107 20.98 1.74 -6.77
C LEU A 107 22.36 2.34 -6.44
N ASP A 108 23.15 2.65 -7.46
CA ASP A 108 24.49 3.25 -7.32
C ASP A 108 24.46 4.78 -7.36
N GLU A 109 23.28 5.41 -7.59
CA GLU A 109 23.17 6.86 -7.60
C GLU A 109 23.56 7.47 -6.26
N PRO A 110 24.43 8.49 -6.26
CA PRO A 110 24.79 9.21 -5.05
C PRO A 110 23.66 10.16 -4.64
N VAL A 111 22.99 9.85 -3.54
CA VAL A 111 21.86 10.63 -3.01
C VAL A 111 22.21 11.16 -1.63
N PRO A 112 22.03 12.48 -1.36
CA PRO A 112 22.30 13.04 -0.05
C PRO A 112 21.23 12.70 0.97
N PHE A 113 21.60 12.60 2.24
CA PHE A 113 20.65 12.64 3.34
C PHE A 113 20.27 14.09 3.67
N ASP A 114 18.96 14.32 4.00
CA ASP A 114 18.42 15.59 4.46
C ASP A 114 18.76 16.77 3.51
N ASN A 115 18.82 16.48 2.21
CA ASN A 115 19.25 17.43 1.17
C ASN A 115 20.63 18.09 1.45
N LYS A 116 21.49 17.51 2.29
CA LYS A 116 22.79 18.08 2.68
C LYS A 116 23.89 17.65 1.72
N LYS A 117 24.45 18.60 1.02
CA LYS A 117 25.63 18.36 0.18
C LYS A 117 26.80 17.80 1.01
N GLY A 118 27.40 16.72 0.54
CA GLY A 118 28.53 16.04 1.18
C GLY A 118 28.10 14.86 2.08
N SER A 119 26.81 14.54 2.12
CA SER A 119 26.28 13.36 2.81
C SER A 119 25.83 12.26 1.85
N GLU A 120 26.21 12.37 0.58
CA GLU A 120 25.78 11.46 -0.48
C GLU A 120 26.26 10.03 -0.21
N VAL A 121 25.32 9.10 -0.26
CA VAL A 121 25.57 7.65 -0.27
C VAL A 121 24.80 7.04 -1.44
N SER A 122 25.01 5.76 -1.73
CA SER A 122 24.25 5.08 -2.78
C SER A 122 22.76 4.98 -2.41
N LEU A 123 21.88 4.98 -3.41
CA LEU A 123 20.45 4.74 -3.15
C LEU A 123 20.22 3.40 -2.45
N PHE A 124 21.05 2.38 -2.73
CA PHE A 124 20.97 1.11 -1.98
C PHE A 124 21.12 1.32 -0.47
N GLU A 125 22.02 2.22 -0.05
CA GLU A 125 22.17 2.54 1.37
C GLU A 125 20.92 3.21 1.95
N HIS A 126 20.22 4.07 1.19
CA HIS A 126 18.93 4.63 1.57
C HIS A 126 17.88 3.53 1.80
N LEU A 127 17.85 2.49 0.96
CA LEU A 127 16.96 1.33 1.18
C LEU A 127 17.33 0.57 2.45
N ARG A 128 18.65 0.40 2.69
CA ARG A 128 19.15 -0.31 3.88
C ARG A 128 18.77 0.42 5.17
N VAL A 129 18.95 1.73 5.23
CA VAL A 129 18.55 2.50 6.41
C VAL A 129 17.02 2.59 6.57
N SER A 130 16.25 2.56 5.47
CA SER A 130 14.79 2.44 5.53
C SER A 130 14.35 1.15 6.22
N PHE A 131 14.96 0.02 5.85
CA PHE A 131 14.71 -1.26 6.50
C PHE A 131 15.13 -1.24 7.98
N ASN A 132 16.31 -0.69 8.26
CA ASN A 132 16.85 -0.60 9.63
C ASN A 132 16.01 0.29 10.52
N HIS A 133 15.44 1.39 10.00
CA HIS A 133 14.60 2.29 10.77
C HIS A 133 13.47 1.54 11.50
N VAL A 134 12.83 0.59 10.82
CA VAL A 134 11.75 -0.18 11.46
C VAL A 134 12.29 -1.09 12.56
N ILE A 135 13.38 -1.84 12.31
CA ILE A 135 13.91 -2.79 13.29
C ILE A 135 14.64 -2.13 14.48
N GLU A 136 15.04 -0.87 14.32
CA GLU A 136 15.63 -0.05 15.39
C GLU A 136 14.57 0.70 16.20
N ASN A 137 13.31 0.72 15.72
CA ASN A 137 12.17 1.36 16.36
C ASN A 137 11.05 0.35 16.64
N LEU A 138 11.34 -0.65 17.45
CA LEU A 138 10.37 -1.65 17.91
C LEU A 138 9.89 -1.33 19.33
N GLY A 139 8.60 -1.58 19.56
CA GLY A 139 7.96 -1.38 20.85
C GLY A 139 8.01 -2.63 21.77
N PRO A 140 7.27 -2.60 22.88
CA PRO A 140 7.28 -3.66 23.89
C PRO A 140 6.87 -5.05 23.38
N HIS A 141 6.05 -5.11 22.33
CA HIS A 141 5.61 -6.37 21.72
C HIS A 141 6.48 -6.80 20.53
N MET A 142 7.62 -6.12 20.31
CA MET A 142 8.48 -6.32 19.13
C MET A 142 7.76 -5.98 17.81
N LEU A 143 6.75 -5.14 17.88
CA LEU A 143 6.05 -4.56 16.74
C LEU A 143 6.59 -3.16 16.45
N PRO A 144 6.48 -2.64 15.21
CA PRO A 144 6.99 -1.32 14.87
C PRO A 144 6.30 -0.21 15.67
N LEU A 145 7.09 0.72 16.19
CA LEU A 145 6.55 1.96 16.76
C LEU A 145 5.85 2.78 15.68
N ILE A 146 4.64 3.30 15.99
CA ILE A 146 3.86 4.08 15.03
C ILE A 146 4.44 5.47 14.77
N GLY A 147 5.16 6.05 15.72
CA GLY A 147 5.60 7.44 15.67
C GLY A 147 4.45 8.42 15.89
N ARG A 148 4.40 9.47 15.07
CA ARG A 148 3.28 10.45 15.08
C ARG A 148 1.99 9.80 14.61
N ALA A 149 2.06 9.04 13.55
CA ALA A 149 1.01 8.20 12.98
C ALA A 149 1.67 7.26 11.96
N ASP A 150 0.92 6.33 11.41
CA ASP A 150 1.27 5.58 10.20
C ASP A 150 0.51 6.13 8.99
N TRP A 151 0.19 5.29 7.99
CA TRP A 151 -0.58 5.68 6.81
C TRP A 151 -1.86 6.45 7.16
N ASN A 152 -2.48 6.14 8.29
CA ASN A 152 -3.62 6.90 8.81
C ASN A 152 -3.12 8.04 9.69
N ASP A 153 -2.84 9.18 9.08
CA ASP A 153 -2.33 10.39 9.75
C ASP A 153 -3.16 10.82 10.97
N CYS A 154 -4.43 10.42 10.98
CA CYS A 154 -5.40 10.84 12.00
C CYS A 154 -5.46 9.89 13.20
N LEU A 155 -4.75 8.75 13.17
CA LEU A 155 -4.66 7.84 14.32
C LEU A 155 -3.44 8.18 15.18
N ASN A 156 -3.66 8.99 16.22
CA ASN A 156 -2.60 9.64 16.99
C ASN A 156 -2.46 9.01 18.39
N LEU A 157 -1.93 7.81 18.46
CA LEU A 157 -1.89 6.96 19.66
C LEU A 157 -0.84 7.37 20.70
N ASN A 158 -0.10 8.46 20.47
CA ASN A 158 0.91 9.00 21.35
C ASN A 158 0.64 10.46 21.77
N CYS A 159 -0.49 11.04 21.41
CA CYS A 159 -0.71 12.49 21.58
C CYS A 159 -1.49 12.85 22.83
N PHE A 160 -2.61 12.23 23.10
CA PHE A 160 -3.50 12.44 24.27
C PHE A 160 -3.89 13.89 24.55
N SER A 161 -4.03 14.72 23.50
CA SER A 161 -4.50 16.08 23.66
C SER A 161 -6.02 16.13 23.81
N TRP A 162 -6.50 16.95 24.76
CA TRP A 162 -7.93 17.27 24.87
C TRP A 162 -8.41 18.28 23.80
N ASP A 163 -7.47 18.91 23.09
CA ASP A 163 -7.79 19.71 21.91
C ASP A 163 -7.56 18.85 20.65
N PRO A 164 -8.63 18.49 19.92
CA PRO A 164 -8.50 17.70 18.70
C PRO A 164 -7.63 18.33 17.62
N ASN A 165 -7.49 19.67 17.63
CA ASN A 165 -6.65 20.37 16.65
C ASN A 165 -5.14 20.19 16.92
N GLU A 166 -4.78 19.73 18.11
CA GLU A 166 -3.39 19.46 18.50
C GLU A 166 -3.01 18.00 18.29
N SER A 167 -3.97 17.10 18.12
CA SER A 167 -3.73 15.65 18.09
C SER A 167 -2.74 15.21 17.02
N PHE A 168 -2.77 15.83 15.86
CA PHE A 168 -1.83 15.56 14.76
C PHE A 168 -0.44 16.14 14.99
N GLN A 169 -0.31 17.23 15.73
CA GLN A 169 0.94 17.98 15.83
C GLN A 169 1.80 17.64 17.05
N THR A 170 1.26 17.00 18.04
CA THR A 170 1.84 16.99 19.38
C THR A 170 2.36 15.63 19.85
N THR A 171 3.07 14.92 19.01
CA THR A 171 4.01 13.92 19.56
C THR A 171 5.02 14.55 20.53
N GLU A 172 5.18 15.85 20.51
CA GLU A 172 6.05 16.62 21.43
C GLU A 172 5.58 16.57 22.89
N ASN A 173 4.29 16.47 23.15
CA ASN A 173 3.76 16.33 24.51
C ASN A 173 3.90 14.91 25.05
N GLN A 174 4.25 13.99 24.21
CA GLN A 174 4.43 12.59 24.53
C GLN A 174 5.91 12.30 24.54
N THR A 175 6.46 12.58 25.64
CA THR A 175 7.70 12.03 26.13
C THR A 175 8.42 11.05 25.21
N GLU A 176 9.60 11.43 24.85
CA GLU A 176 10.75 10.58 24.58
C GLU A 176 10.42 9.20 23.99
N GLY A 177 10.11 9.17 22.75
CA GLY A 177 9.88 7.92 22.08
C GLY A 177 8.48 7.40 22.30
N SER A 178 7.77 7.44 21.27
CA SER A 178 6.54 6.72 21.06
C SER A 178 6.64 5.30 21.62
N GLN A 179 5.61 4.83 22.29
CA GLN A 179 5.49 3.43 22.71
C GLN A 179 4.35 2.74 21.97
N ALA A 180 3.47 3.51 21.35
CA ALA A 180 2.38 2.96 20.54
C ALA A 180 2.94 2.21 19.33
N GLU A 181 2.37 1.04 19.04
CA GLU A 181 2.86 0.11 18.02
C GLU A 181 1.80 -0.08 16.93
N SER A 182 2.22 -0.27 15.67
CA SER A 182 1.34 -0.41 14.50
C SER A 182 1.42 -1.78 13.85
N LEU A 183 0.28 -2.48 13.76
CA LEU A 183 0.16 -3.72 13.00
C LEU A 183 0.14 -3.48 11.48
N MET A 184 -0.32 -2.30 11.05
CA MET A 184 -0.24 -1.90 9.65
C MET A 184 1.22 -1.81 9.20
N ILE A 185 2.09 -1.13 9.98
CA ILE A 185 3.52 -1.05 9.66
C ILE A 185 4.17 -2.43 9.71
N ALA A 186 3.78 -3.29 10.65
CA ALA A 186 4.29 -4.66 10.72
C ALA A 186 4.00 -5.45 9.43
N GLY A 187 2.76 -5.39 8.93
CA GLY A 187 2.40 -6.02 7.65
C GLY A 187 3.14 -5.40 6.45
N LEU A 188 3.22 -4.08 6.39
CA LEU A 188 3.99 -3.35 5.38
C LEU A 188 5.47 -3.74 5.40
N PHE A 189 6.07 -3.84 6.58
CA PHE A 189 7.46 -4.27 6.76
C PHE A 189 7.70 -5.67 6.20
N VAL A 190 6.79 -6.62 6.43
CA VAL A 190 6.93 -7.97 5.89
C VAL A 190 6.86 -7.98 4.37
N VAL A 191 5.93 -7.22 3.76
CA VAL A 191 5.81 -7.11 2.29
C VAL A 191 7.06 -6.47 1.68
N CYS A 192 7.39 -5.26 2.09
CA CYS A 192 8.54 -4.52 1.55
C CYS A 192 9.88 -5.16 1.92
N GLY A 193 9.95 -5.80 3.09
CA GLY A 193 11.14 -6.53 3.53
C GLY A 193 11.42 -7.74 2.65
N ARG A 194 10.41 -8.49 2.23
CA ARG A 194 10.57 -9.59 1.26
C ARG A 194 11.07 -9.09 -0.09
N ASP A 195 10.54 -7.96 -0.57
CA ASP A 195 11.05 -7.31 -1.77
C ASP A 195 12.53 -6.88 -1.62
N TYR A 196 12.91 -6.37 -0.44
CA TYR A 196 14.29 -6.03 -0.12
C TYR A 196 15.21 -7.26 -0.09
N VAL A 197 14.77 -8.36 0.51
CA VAL A 197 15.51 -9.63 0.54
C VAL A 197 15.71 -10.18 -0.87
N GLU A 198 14.66 -10.18 -1.70
CA GLU A 198 14.71 -10.61 -3.09
C GLU A 198 15.73 -9.74 -3.89
N LEU A 199 15.69 -8.42 -3.71
CA LEU A 199 16.65 -7.50 -4.31
C LEU A 199 18.08 -7.80 -3.87
N CYS A 200 18.33 -7.98 -2.57
CA CYS A 200 19.64 -8.31 -2.04
C CYS A 200 20.19 -9.62 -2.63
N ARG A 201 19.37 -10.66 -2.73
CA ARG A 201 19.75 -11.93 -3.34
C ARG A 201 20.10 -11.76 -4.82
N HIS A 202 19.27 -11.00 -5.56
CA HIS A 202 19.53 -10.72 -6.97
C HIS A 202 20.86 -9.98 -7.19
N LEU A 203 21.26 -9.13 -6.23
CA LEU A 203 22.53 -8.42 -6.23
C LEU A 203 23.72 -9.23 -5.67
N GLY A 204 23.52 -10.48 -5.26
CA GLY A 204 24.55 -11.31 -4.61
C GLY A 204 24.95 -10.84 -3.20
N LYS A 205 24.08 -10.07 -2.52
CA LYS A 205 24.27 -9.57 -1.15
C LYS A 205 23.66 -10.54 -0.14
N ASP A 206 24.10 -11.80 -0.15
CA ASP A 206 23.46 -12.89 0.60
C ASP A 206 23.49 -12.69 2.11
N ASP A 207 24.56 -12.13 2.66
CA ASP A 207 24.67 -11.85 4.10
C ASP A 207 23.57 -10.86 4.55
N GLU A 208 23.36 -9.80 3.77
CA GLU A 208 22.31 -8.81 4.03
C GLU A 208 20.93 -9.40 3.84
N ALA A 209 20.72 -10.21 2.80
CA ALA A 209 19.47 -10.91 2.57
C ALA A 209 19.11 -11.84 3.75
N ASN A 210 20.07 -12.61 4.25
CA ASN A 210 19.86 -13.51 5.37
C ASN A 210 19.59 -12.76 6.67
N ARG A 211 20.30 -11.65 6.90
CA ARG A 211 20.04 -10.75 8.04
C ARG A 211 18.62 -10.22 8.00
N ALA A 212 18.21 -9.65 6.87
CA ALA A 212 16.88 -9.09 6.68
C ALA A 212 15.79 -10.16 6.81
N GLN A 213 16.00 -11.34 6.25
CA GLN A 213 15.08 -12.48 6.34
C GLN A 213 14.79 -12.85 7.81
N THR A 214 15.83 -12.88 8.66
CA THR A 214 15.66 -13.16 10.08
C THR A 214 14.76 -12.14 10.79
N TYR A 215 14.91 -10.86 10.48
CA TYR A 215 14.04 -9.82 11.05
C TYR A 215 12.60 -9.93 10.57
N ILE A 216 12.40 -10.31 9.31
CA ILE A 216 11.05 -10.55 8.76
C ILE A 216 10.37 -11.71 9.48
N GLU A 217 11.08 -12.82 9.70
CA GLU A 217 10.57 -13.98 10.44
C GLU A 217 10.21 -13.62 11.87
N ASN A 218 11.06 -12.86 12.54
CA ASN A 218 10.77 -12.36 13.90
C ASN A 218 9.53 -11.45 13.91
N MET A 219 9.34 -10.59 12.91
CA MET A 219 8.15 -9.74 12.79
C MET A 219 6.89 -10.58 12.57
N VAL A 220 6.94 -11.57 11.70
CA VAL A 220 5.82 -12.50 11.48
C VAL A 220 5.42 -13.18 12.79
N GLU A 221 6.37 -13.68 13.56
CA GLU A 221 6.09 -14.30 14.87
C GLU A 221 5.55 -13.30 15.90
N ALA A 222 6.05 -12.05 15.91
CA ALA A 222 5.53 -10.99 16.76
C ALA A 222 4.07 -10.68 16.44
N VAL A 223 3.72 -10.55 15.15
CA VAL A 223 2.33 -10.32 14.71
C VAL A 223 1.44 -11.49 15.10
N LYS A 224 1.86 -12.73 14.85
CA LYS A 224 1.07 -13.92 15.23
C LYS A 224 0.81 -14.01 16.72
N LYS A 225 1.81 -13.67 17.53
CA LYS A 225 1.73 -13.77 18.99
C LYS A 225 0.99 -12.61 19.65
N HIS A 226 1.23 -11.39 19.19
CA HIS A 226 0.75 -10.18 19.84
C HIS A 226 -0.28 -9.39 19.02
N GLY A 227 -0.30 -9.57 17.70
CA GLY A 227 -1.17 -8.84 16.80
C GLY A 227 -2.50 -9.52 16.45
N TRP A 228 -2.82 -10.67 17.03
CA TRP A 228 -4.01 -11.45 16.70
C TRP A 228 -5.08 -11.41 17.77
N ASP A 229 -6.32 -11.08 17.41
CA ASP A 229 -7.48 -10.97 18.32
C ASP A 229 -8.46 -12.18 18.25
N GLY A 230 -7.98 -13.30 17.68
CA GLY A 230 -8.75 -14.53 17.54
C GLY A 230 -9.47 -14.68 16.21
N ASP A 231 -9.97 -13.60 15.62
CA ASP A 231 -10.70 -13.59 14.35
C ASP A 231 -10.13 -12.58 13.33
N TRP A 232 -9.34 -11.58 13.78
CA TRP A 232 -8.69 -10.58 12.94
C TRP A 232 -7.42 -10.03 13.57
N TYR A 233 -6.63 -9.27 12.79
CA TYR A 233 -5.44 -8.58 13.29
C TYR A 233 -5.84 -7.30 14.02
N LEU A 234 -5.25 -7.06 15.18
CA LEU A 234 -5.35 -5.78 15.88
C LEU A 234 -4.93 -4.63 14.96
N ARG A 235 -5.37 -3.42 15.24
CA ARG A 235 -4.88 -2.22 14.55
C ARG A 235 -3.55 -1.76 15.12
N ALA A 236 -3.45 -1.73 16.44
CA ALA A 236 -2.31 -1.15 17.15
C ALA A 236 -2.33 -1.53 18.63
N TYR A 237 -1.25 -1.14 19.31
CA TYR A 237 -1.25 -0.89 20.75
C TYR A 237 -1.06 0.61 20.98
N ASP A 238 -1.82 1.20 21.90
CA ASP A 238 -1.67 2.61 22.26
C ASP A 238 -0.44 2.84 23.14
N TYR A 239 -0.16 4.08 23.51
CA TYR A 239 0.95 4.45 24.37
C TYR A 239 0.97 3.69 25.71
N PHE A 240 -0.18 3.33 26.24
CA PHE A 240 -0.30 2.63 27.54
C PHE A 240 -0.29 1.09 27.39
N GLY A 241 -0.19 0.59 26.16
CA GLY A 241 -0.22 -0.84 25.86
C GLY A 241 -1.63 -1.43 25.79
N HIS A 242 -2.67 -0.61 25.64
CA HIS A 242 -4.02 -1.10 25.39
C HIS A 242 -4.19 -1.47 23.92
N LYS A 243 -4.95 -2.52 23.67
CA LYS A 243 -5.26 -2.96 22.33
C LYS A 243 -6.20 -1.97 21.60
N VAL A 244 -5.86 -1.64 20.37
CA VAL A 244 -6.69 -0.88 19.42
C VAL A 244 -7.09 -1.80 18.28
N GLY A 245 -8.35 -1.77 17.89
CA GLY A 245 -8.86 -2.68 16.86
C GLY A 245 -9.12 -4.09 17.40
N SER A 246 -9.52 -4.22 18.65
CA SER A 246 -9.87 -5.46 19.34
C SER A 246 -11.38 -5.54 19.54
N LYS A 247 -11.91 -6.76 19.62
CA LYS A 247 -13.27 -7.03 20.07
C LYS A 247 -13.55 -6.56 21.50
N GLU A 248 -12.50 -6.28 22.26
CA GLU A 248 -12.59 -5.74 23.63
C GLU A 248 -12.91 -4.23 23.62
N ASN A 249 -12.72 -3.51 22.49
CA ASN A 249 -13.02 -2.11 22.38
C ASN A 249 -14.54 -1.87 22.20
N GLU A 250 -15.06 -0.78 22.74
CA GLU A 250 -16.46 -0.37 22.56
C GLU A 250 -16.73 0.05 21.11
N GLU A 251 -15.83 0.86 20.53
CA GLU A 251 -15.86 1.39 19.17
C GLU A 251 -14.51 1.07 18.49
N GLY A 252 -14.43 1.09 17.16
CA GLY A 252 -13.19 0.81 16.44
C GLY A 252 -12.67 -0.60 16.70
N GLN A 253 -13.50 -1.63 16.64
CA GLN A 253 -13.12 -3.01 16.94
C GLN A 253 -12.27 -3.66 15.86
N ILE A 254 -12.44 -3.27 14.59
CA ILE A 254 -11.71 -3.80 13.44
C ILE A 254 -11.40 -2.67 12.47
N PHE A 255 -10.20 -2.71 11.87
CA PHE A 255 -9.70 -1.71 10.92
C PHE A 255 -9.17 -2.38 9.66
N ILE A 256 -9.42 -1.77 8.49
CA ILE A 256 -9.02 -2.31 7.19
C ILE A 256 -7.50 -2.34 7.00
N GLU A 257 -6.76 -1.38 7.57
CA GLU A 257 -5.33 -1.21 7.29
C GLU A 257 -4.50 -2.43 7.70
N SER A 258 -4.68 -2.91 8.92
CA SER A 258 -3.96 -4.10 9.40
C SER A 258 -4.45 -5.36 8.71
N GLN A 259 -5.77 -5.47 8.42
CA GLN A 259 -6.28 -6.62 7.67
C GLN A 259 -5.68 -6.66 6.27
N GLY A 260 -5.66 -5.52 5.56
CA GLY A 260 -5.07 -5.43 4.22
C GLY A 260 -3.60 -5.84 4.21
N TRP A 261 -2.76 -5.20 5.02
CA TRP A 261 -1.31 -5.44 4.97
C TRP A 261 -0.89 -6.79 5.51
N CYS A 262 -1.45 -7.25 6.64
CA CYS A 262 -1.10 -8.56 7.18
C CYS A 262 -1.57 -9.72 6.29
N THR A 263 -2.72 -9.58 5.61
CA THR A 263 -3.21 -10.61 4.67
C THR A 263 -2.43 -10.60 3.35
N MET A 264 -2.05 -9.41 2.81
CA MET A 264 -1.12 -9.32 1.68
C MET A 264 0.23 -9.98 2.00
N ALA A 265 0.71 -9.79 3.21
CA ALA A 265 1.93 -10.43 3.69
C ALA A 265 1.78 -11.94 3.94
N GLY A 266 0.55 -12.48 3.92
CA GLY A 266 0.29 -13.89 4.19
C GLY A 266 0.65 -14.32 5.61
N ILE A 267 0.60 -13.42 6.58
CA ILE A 267 0.98 -13.73 7.96
C ILE A 267 -0.04 -14.70 8.57
N GLY A 268 0.41 -15.87 9.00
CA GLY A 268 -0.48 -16.91 9.55
C GLY A 268 -1.39 -17.57 8.50
N LEU A 269 -0.98 -17.60 7.23
CA LEU A 269 -1.74 -18.23 6.14
C LEU A 269 -2.00 -19.72 6.42
N GLU A 270 -0.97 -20.44 6.83
CA GLU A 270 -1.07 -21.88 7.13
C GLU A 270 -1.90 -22.17 8.39
N GLU A 271 -1.94 -21.23 9.33
CA GLU A 271 -2.74 -21.31 10.55
C GLU A 271 -4.19 -20.83 10.36
N GLY A 272 -4.59 -20.44 9.14
CA GLY A 272 -5.92 -19.97 8.80
C GLY A 272 -6.25 -18.55 9.31
N MET A 273 -5.25 -17.79 9.75
CA MET A 273 -5.45 -16.42 10.25
C MET A 273 -5.87 -15.48 9.11
N VAL A 274 -5.22 -15.58 7.95
CA VAL A 274 -5.56 -14.79 6.75
C VAL A 274 -7.01 -15.01 6.34
N GLU A 275 -7.46 -16.26 6.34
CA GLU A 275 -8.84 -16.61 5.99
C GLU A 275 -9.85 -15.99 6.94
N LYS A 276 -9.65 -16.14 8.25
CA LYS A 276 -10.53 -15.57 9.29
C LYS A 276 -10.55 -14.04 9.24
N ALA A 277 -9.39 -13.41 9.05
CA ALA A 277 -9.31 -11.95 8.95
C ALA A 277 -10.11 -11.42 7.76
N LEU A 278 -9.99 -12.03 6.59
CA LEU A 278 -10.74 -11.62 5.40
C LEU A 278 -12.24 -11.95 5.50
N ASP A 279 -12.62 -13.01 6.21
CA ASP A 279 -14.02 -13.30 6.50
C ASP A 279 -14.59 -12.27 7.51
N SER A 280 -13.79 -11.84 8.49
CA SER A 280 -14.17 -10.74 9.40
C SER A 280 -14.30 -9.40 8.67
N VAL A 281 -13.46 -9.12 7.69
CA VAL A 281 -13.63 -7.96 6.80
C VAL A 281 -14.97 -8.04 6.05
N LYS A 282 -15.29 -9.20 5.48
CA LYS A 282 -16.57 -9.40 4.77
C LYS A 282 -17.78 -9.19 5.68
N GLU A 283 -17.72 -9.71 6.90
CA GLU A 283 -18.82 -9.63 7.85
C GLU A 283 -19.00 -8.22 8.42
N ARG A 284 -17.89 -7.54 8.76
CA ARG A 284 -17.92 -6.34 9.60
C ARG A 284 -17.67 -5.04 8.84
N LEU A 285 -16.79 -5.06 7.83
CA LEU A 285 -16.38 -3.86 7.12
C LEU A 285 -17.02 -3.71 5.74
N ASP A 286 -17.42 -4.82 5.11
CA ASP A 286 -18.01 -4.75 3.77
C ASP A 286 -19.41 -4.12 3.80
N CYS A 287 -19.71 -3.34 2.76
CA CYS A 287 -21.01 -2.75 2.53
C CYS A 287 -21.28 -2.59 1.02
N GLU A 288 -22.42 -2.02 0.67
CA GLU A 288 -22.86 -1.88 -0.73
C GLU A 288 -21.82 -1.16 -1.61
N HIS A 289 -21.18 -0.12 -1.09
CA HIS A 289 -20.32 0.80 -1.86
C HIS A 289 -18.81 0.58 -1.67
N GLY A 290 -18.40 -0.42 -0.90
CA GLY A 290 -17.00 -0.74 -0.63
C GLY A 290 -16.77 -1.25 0.79
N ILE A 291 -15.52 -1.21 1.24
CA ILE A 291 -15.10 -1.65 2.56
C ILE A 291 -14.83 -0.40 3.41
N VAL A 292 -15.53 -0.26 4.53
CA VAL A 292 -15.31 0.88 5.45
C VAL A 292 -14.00 0.73 6.21
N LEU A 293 -13.42 1.85 6.63
CA LEU A 293 -12.11 1.88 7.27
C LEU A 293 -12.10 1.15 8.62
N ASN A 294 -13.15 1.38 9.45
CA ASN A 294 -13.28 0.74 10.76
C ASN A 294 -14.74 0.47 11.11
N ASN A 295 -14.98 -0.37 12.10
CA ASN A 295 -16.31 -0.66 12.61
C ASN A 295 -16.23 -1.15 14.07
N PRO A 296 -17.18 -0.73 14.99
CA PRO A 296 -18.10 0.39 14.85
C PRO A 296 -17.39 1.74 14.69
N PRO A 297 -18.07 2.77 14.11
CA PRO A 297 -17.52 4.12 14.06
C PRO A 297 -17.40 4.75 15.45
N PHE A 298 -16.52 5.73 15.59
CA PHE A 298 -16.46 6.58 16.78
C PHE A 298 -17.62 7.54 16.81
N THR A 299 -18.28 7.66 17.96
CA THR A 299 -19.44 8.54 18.17
C THR A 299 -19.09 9.81 18.94
N ARG A 300 -17.89 9.87 19.52
CA ARG A 300 -17.37 11.00 20.30
C ARG A 300 -15.86 11.12 20.09
N TYR A 301 -15.31 12.26 20.45
CA TYR A 301 -13.86 12.42 20.52
C TYR A 301 -13.27 11.50 21.60
N VAL A 302 -12.31 10.68 21.19
CA VAL A 302 -11.57 9.75 22.05
C VAL A 302 -10.12 10.22 22.10
N VAL A 303 -9.71 10.73 23.27
CA VAL A 303 -8.40 11.34 23.48
C VAL A 303 -7.25 10.37 23.15
N GLU A 304 -7.45 9.09 23.41
CA GLU A 304 -6.48 8.00 23.17
C GLU A 304 -6.27 7.72 21.68
N TYR A 305 -7.21 8.08 20.80
CA TYR A 305 -7.13 7.81 19.37
C TYR A 305 -6.89 9.07 18.53
N GLY A 306 -7.16 10.25 19.11
CA GLY A 306 -6.90 11.53 18.47
C GLY A 306 -7.87 11.88 17.34
N GLU A 307 -7.36 12.49 16.29
CA GLU A 307 -8.14 13.15 15.23
C GLU A 307 -9.14 12.20 14.54
N ILE A 308 -8.85 10.93 14.38
CA ILE A 308 -9.74 9.95 13.73
C ILE A 308 -11.16 9.98 14.33
N SER A 309 -11.26 10.19 15.62
CA SER A 309 -12.53 10.21 16.34
C SER A 309 -13.29 11.56 16.31
N THR A 310 -12.71 12.58 15.63
CA THR A 310 -13.38 13.88 15.42
C THR A 310 -14.32 13.89 14.24
N TYR A 311 -14.12 13.02 13.27
CA TYR A 311 -14.93 12.98 12.06
C TYR A 311 -16.32 12.38 12.34
N PRO A 312 -17.36 12.86 11.65
CA PRO A 312 -18.67 12.22 11.72
C PRO A 312 -18.61 10.75 11.29
N ALA A 313 -19.42 9.91 11.94
CA ALA A 313 -19.52 8.49 11.58
C ALA A 313 -19.82 8.29 10.09
N GLY A 314 -19.09 7.39 9.45
CA GLY A 314 -19.19 7.10 8.03
C GLY A 314 -18.44 8.07 7.10
N TYR A 315 -17.66 8.99 7.64
CA TYR A 315 -16.88 9.95 6.84
C TYR A 315 -15.40 9.90 7.19
N LYS A 316 -14.56 10.21 6.18
CA LYS A 316 -13.12 10.27 6.32
C LYS A 316 -12.57 8.97 6.95
N GLU A 317 -11.68 9.09 7.88
CA GLU A 317 -11.04 7.98 8.57
C GLU A 317 -11.95 7.35 9.65
N ASN A 318 -13.13 7.92 9.94
CA ASN A 318 -14.08 7.36 10.88
C ASN A 318 -15.18 6.56 10.17
N ALA A 319 -14.90 5.33 9.84
CA ALA A 319 -15.80 4.40 9.13
C ALA A 319 -16.27 4.88 7.75
N GLY A 320 -15.59 5.81 7.10
CA GLY A 320 -15.74 6.08 5.67
C GLY A 320 -15.18 4.91 4.85
N ILE A 321 -15.61 4.78 3.59
CA ILE A 321 -14.97 3.92 2.62
C ILE A 321 -13.78 4.69 2.05
N PHE A 322 -12.60 4.48 2.60
CA PHE A 322 -11.39 5.10 2.07
C PHE A 322 -10.92 4.26 0.88
N CYS A 323 -11.18 4.74 -0.34
CA CYS A 323 -11.00 3.92 -1.55
C CYS A 323 -9.56 3.48 -1.79
N HIS A 324 -8.58 4.21 -1.24
CA HIS A 324 -7.16 3.93 -1.36
C HIS A 324 -6.75 2.59 -0.73
N ASN A 325 -7.32 2.21 0.41
CA ASN A 325 -6.94 0.99 1.13
C ASN A 325 -7.82 -0.23 0.80
N ASN A 326 -8.93 -0.06 0.10
CA ASN A 326 -9.74 -1.18 -0.37
C ASN A 326 -8.94 -2.16 -1.24
N PRO A 327 -8.07 -1.73 -2.18
CA PRO A 327 -7.19 -2.60 -2.94
C PRO A 327 -6.27 -3.50 -2.10
N TRP A 328 -5.91 -3.11 -0.89
CA TRP A 328 -5.08 -3.96 -0.03
C TRP A 328 -5.81 -5.24 0.36
N VAL A 329 -7.09 -5.14 0.69
CA VAL A 329 -7.95 -6.31 0.94
C VAL A 329 -8.20 -7.10 -0.35
N ILE A 330 -8.41 -6.43 -1.48
CA ILE A 330 -8.54 -7.07 -2.80
C ILE A 330 -7.33 -7.97 -3.07
N ILE A 331 -6.12 -7.47 -2.82
CA ILE A 331 -4.88 -8.24 -2.96
C ILE A 331 -4.84 -9.39 -1.95
N GLY A 332 -5.21 -9.14 -0.69
CA GLY A 332 -5.31 -10.19 0.34
C GLY A 332 -6.22 -11.36 -0.09
N GLU A 333 -7.36 -11.08 -0.70
CA GLU A 333 -8.27 -12.11 -1.24
C GLU A 333 -7.59 -12.95 -2.34
N THR A 334 -6.71 -12.34 -3.16
CA THR A 334 -5.96 -13.07 -4.18
C THR A 334 -4.90 -14.01 -3.57
N VAL A 335 -4.38 -13.71 -2.37
CA VAL A 335 -3.48 -14.62 -1.63
C VAL A 335 -4.18 -15.94 -1.34
N LEU A 336 -5.45 -15.89 -0.92
CA LEU A 336 -6.30 -17.05 -0.70
C LEU A 336 -6.87 -17.68 -1.99
N GLY A 337 -6.65 -17.09 -3.16
CA GLY A 337 -7.23 -17.55 -4.40
C GLY A 337 -8.73 -17.26 -4.55
N ARG A 338 -9.28 -16.31 -3.79
CA ARG A 338 -10.69 -15.93 -3.80
C ARG A 338 -11.00 -14.90 -4.89
N GLY A 339 -10.86 -15.29 -6.16
CA GLY A 339 -11.01 -14.39 -7.31
C GLY A 339 -12.40 -13.76 -7.43
N ASP A 340 -13.46 -14.45 -7.10
CA ASP A 340 -14.83 -13.92 -7.13
C ASP A 340 -15.00 -12.77 -6.11
N ARG A 341 -14.49 -12.93 -4.88
CA ARG A 341 -14.57 -11.89 -3.84
C ARG A 341 -13.66 -10.71 -4.13
N SER A 342 -12.45 -10.98 -4.61
CA SER A 342 -11.51 -9.94 -5.06
C SER A 342 -12.14 -9.04 -6.13
N TRP A 343 -12.83 -9.66 -7.11
CA TRP A 343 -13.53 -8.94 -8.17
C TRP A 343 -14.79 -8.21 -7.66
N GLU A 344 -15.53 -8.79 -6.74
CA GLU A 344 -16.68 -8.14 -6.08
C GLU A 344 -16.25 -6.81 -5.44
N TYR A 345 -15.18 -6.82 -4.63
CA TYR A 345 -14.66 -5.62 -3.98
C TYR A 345 -14.12 -4.59 -4.97
N PHE A 346 -13.39 -5.07 -6.00
CA PHE A 346 -12.89 -4.18 -7.05
C PHE A 346 -14.02 -3.41 -7.74
N ARG A 347 -15.12 -4.07 -8.07
CA ARG A 347 -16.27 -3.44 -8.74
C ARG A 347 -16.93 -2.36 -7.89
N LYS A 348 -17.00 -2.53 -6.57
CA LYS A 348 -17.67 -1.58 -5.68
C LYS A 348 -17.04 -0.18 -5.70
N ILE A 349 -15.74 -0.09 -5.90
CA ILE A 349 -15.00 1.19 -5.93
C ILE A 349 -14.51 1.57 -7.33
N CYS A 350 -14.75 0.76 -8.35
CA CYS A 350 -14.33 1.04 -9.72
C CYS A 350 -15.30 2.00 -10.40
N PRO A 351 -14.84 3.18 -10.86
CA PRO A 351 -15.71 4.23 -11.39
C PRO A 351 -16.63 3.79 -12.53
N SER A 352 -16.20 2.84 -13.36
CA SER A 352 -17.02 2.34 -14.47
C SER A 352 -18.25 1.54 -14.04
N TYR A 353 -18.35 1.14 -12.78
CA TYR A 353 -19.48 0.42 -12.20
C TYR A 353 -20.34 1.28 -11.27
N THR A 354 -19.98 2.55 -11.07
CA THR A 354 -20.75 3.49 -10.23
C THR A 354 -21.75 4.34 -11.03
N GLU A 355 -21.82 4.16 -12.34
CA GLU A 355 -22.65 4.99 -13.23
C GLU A 355 -24.14 4.87 -12.90
N GLU A 356 -24.63 3.66 -12.59
CA GLU A 356 -26.04 3.43 -12.19
C GLU A 356 -26.42 4.20 -10.91
N HIS A 357 -25.43 4.57 -10.11
CA HIS A 357 -25.57 5.35 -8.88
C HIS A 357 -25.01 6.77 -8.98
N SER A 358 -24.76 7.26 -10.19
CA SER A 358 -24.08 8.56 -10.44
C SER A 358 -24.75 9.74 -9.74
N ALA A 359 -26.07 9.75 -9.64
CA ALA A 359 -26.83 10.79 -8.94
C ALA A 359 -26.55 10.80 -7.41
N LEU A 360 -26.23 9.65 -6.83
CA LEU A 360 -25.82 9.50 -5.45
C LEU A 360 -24.31 9.73 -5.30
N HIS A 361 -23.52 9.11 -6.16
CA HIS A 361 -22.06 9.11 -6.09
C HIS A 361 -21.46 10.51 -6.33
N LYS A 362 -21.98 11.28 -7.28
CA LYS A 362 -21.64 12.70 -7.55
C LYS A 362 -20.18 12.99 -7.89
N VAL A 363 -19.34 11.99 -8.07
CA VAL A 363 -17.98 12.15 -8.56
C VAL A 363 -18.00 12.20 -10.08
N GLU A 364 -17.02 12.86 -10.68
CA GLU A 364 -16.88 12.93 -12.13
C GLU A 364 -16.84 11.53 -12.73
N PRO A 365 -17.47 11.28 -13.88
CA PRO A 365 -17.46 9.99 -14.54
C PRO A 365 -16.03 9.46 -14.75
N TYR A 366 -15.82 8.16 -14.47
CA TYR A 366 -14.54 7.45 -14.63
C TYR A 366 -13.38 7.93 -13.75
N VAL A 367 -13.66 8.74 -12.72
CA VAL A 367 -12.67 9.24 -11.78
C VAL A 367 -12.80 8.53 -10.44
N CYS A 368 -11.67 8.01 -9.92
CA CYS A 368 -11.61 7.50 -8.57
C CYS A 368 -11.65 8.67 -7.57
N CYS A 369 -12.43 8.52 -6.51
CA CYS A 369 -12.41 9.43 -5.37
C CYS A 369 -11.54 8.88 -4.24
N GLN A 370 -11.16 9.77 -3.31
CA GLN A 370 -10.43 9.39 -2.10
C GLN A 370 -11.32 8.55 -1.19
N MET A 371 -12.58 8.99 -1.03
CA MET A 371 -13.50 8.43 -0.07
C MET A 371 -14.91 8.38 -0.63
N VAL A 372 -15.65 7.34 -0.25
CA VAL A 372 -17.10 7.24 -0.38
C VAL A 372 -17.70 7.21 1.03
N ALA A 373 -18.79 7.90 1.24
CA ALA A 373 -19.51 7.90 2.51
C ALA A 373 -19.93 6.47 2.88
N GLY A 374 -19.52 6.02 4.07
CA GLY A 374 -19.73 4.66 4.56
C GLY A 374 -21.18 4.39 4.97
N LYS A 375 -21.44 3.16 5.42
CA LYS A 375 -22.79 2.70 5.81
C LYS A 375 -23.42 3.49 6.96
N ASP A 376 -22.60 4.10 7.81
CA ASP A 376 -23.03 4.88 8.98
C ASP A 376 -23.16 6.39 8.69
N ALA A 377 -22.86 6.81 7.47
CA ALA A 377 -22.98 8.20 7.05
C ALA A 377 -24.44 8.63 6.84
N ALA A 378 -24.69 9.92 6.90
CA ALA A 378 -26.02 10.47 6.58
C ALA A 378 -26.47 10.24 5.13
N ARG A 379 -25.49 10.07 4.20
CA ARG A 379 -25.74 9.75 2.79
C ARG A 379 -24.72 8.68 2.33
N PRO A 380 -24.97 7.40 2.65
CA PRO A 380 -24.08 6.33 2.21
C PRO A 380 -23.96 6.30 0.69
N GLY A 381 -22.74 6.10 0.17
CA GLY A 381 -22.49 6.04 -1.27
C GLY A 381 -22.10 7.37 -1.94
N GLU A 382 -22.18 8.51 -1.23
CA GLU A 382 -21.75 9.80 -1.79
C GLU A 382 -20.22 9.90 -1.80
N GLY A 383 -19.62 10.07 -2.98
CA GLY A 383 -18.18 10.22 -3.14
C GLY A 383 -17.66 11.61 -2.73
N LYS A 384 -16.42 11.67 -2.28
CA LYS A 384 -15.74 12.88 -1.79
C LYS A 384 -14.31 12.92 -2.30
N ASN A 385 -13.79 14.12 -2.52
CA ASN A 385 -12.40 14.39 -2.90
C ASN A 385 -11.94 13.55 -4.11
N SER A 386 -12.41 13.91 -5.28
CA SER A 386 -12.02 13.27 -6.54
C SER A 386 -10.62 13.66 -7.00
N TRP A 387 -10.03 12.92 -7.93
CA TRP A 387 -8.77 13.12 -8.62
C TRP A 387 -7.51 12.87 -7.79
N LEU A 388 -7.26 13.63 -6.75
CA LEU A 388 -5.98 13.64 -6.03
C LEU A 388 -5.96 12.60 -4.90
N THR A 389 -5.84 11.35 -5.29
CA THR A 389 -5.84 10.19 -4.41
C THR A 389 -5.00 9.06 -4.97
N GLY A 390 -4.36 8.28 -4.11
CA GLY A 390 -3.66 7.04 -4.49
C GLY A 390 -4.60 5.92 -4.97
N THR A 391 -5.91 6.09 -4.92
CA THR A 391 -6.88 5.07 -5.30
C THR A 391 -6.66 4.57 -6.73
N ALA A 392 -6.45 5.46 -7.70
CA ALA A 392 -6.26 5.06 -9.09
C ALA A 392 -5.00 4.18 -9.28
N ALA A 393 -3.89 4.52 -8.61
CA ALA A 393 -2.65 3.77 -8.66
C ALA A 393 -2.82 2.37 -8.01
N TRP A 394 -3.45 2.31 -6.84
CA TRP A 394 -3.70 1.04 -6.16
C TRP A 394 -4.70 0.16 -6.90
N MET A 395 -5.73 0.74 -7.53
CA MET A 395 -6.65 0.01 -8.39
C MET A 395 -5.94 -0.58 -9.60
N TRP A 396 -5.05 0.19 -10.25
CA TRP A 396 -4.20 -0.31 -11.33
C TRP A 396 -3.30 -1.45 -10.87
N TYR A 397 -2.63 -1.27 -9.75
CA TYR A 397 -1.74 -2.27 -9.17
C TYR A 397 -2.49 -3.58 -8.87
N ALA A 398 -3.64 -3.48 -8.18
CA ALA A 398 -4.45 -4.64 -7.81
C ALA A 398 -4.99 -5.39 -9.04
N ILE A 399 -5.56 -4.67 -10.02
CA ILE A 399 -6.16 -5.34 -11.20
C ILE A 399 -5.08 -5.98 -12.09
N THR A 400 -3.97 -5.29 -12.35
CA THR A 400 -2.97 -5.79 -13.30
C THR A 400 -2.08 -6.86 -12.73
N GLN A 401 -1.60 -6.68 -11.49
CA GLN A 401 -0.59 -7.57 -10.91
C GLN A 401 -1.16 -8.69 -10.04
N PHE A 402 -2.42 -8.58 -9.59
CA PHE A 402 -3.00 -9.59 -8.69
C PHE A 402 -4.26 -10.25 -9.26
N ILE A 403 -5.24 -9.49 -9.77
CA ILE A 403 -6.44 -10.11 -10.37
C ILE A 403 -6.07 -10.71 -11.73
N LEU A 404 -5.55 -9.91 -12.69
CA LEU A 404 -5.05 -10.43 -13.95
C LEU A 404 -3.72 -11.17 -13.79
N GLY A 405 -3.01 -10.90 -12.70
CA GLY A 405 -1.83 -11.63 -12.29
C GLY A 405 -0.65 -11.49 -13.26
N ILE A 406 -0.46 -10.34 -13.90
CA ILE A 406 0.67 -10.07 -14.79
C ILE A 406 1.62 -9.12 -14.08
N LYS A 407 2.59 -9.68 -13.37
CA LYS A 407 3.46 -8.97 -12.45
C LYS A 407 4.90 -8.88 -12.97
N PRO A 408 5.50 -7.69 -13.00
CA PRO A 408 6.93 -7.54 -13.28
C PRO A 408 7.78 -8.25 -12.23
N SER A 409 8.81 -8.96 -12.69
CA SER A 409 9.87 -9.55 -11.86
C SER A 409 11.26 -9.11 -12.37
N TYR A 410 12.31 -9.49 -11.69
CA TYR A 410 13.67 -9.19 -12.15
C TYR A 410 13.99 -9.90 -13.47
N GLU A 411 13.51 -11.11 -13.66
CA GLU A 411 13.73 -11.96 -14.83
C GLU A 411 12.81 -11.63 -16.00
N GLY A 412 11.56 -11.21 -15.71
CA GLY A 412 10.54 -11.02 -16.75
C GLY A 412 9.15 -10.71 -16.20
N LEU A 413 8.14 -11.37 -16.75
CA LEU A 413 6.74 -11.26 -16.32
C LEU A 413 6.30 -12.55 -15.64
N GLU A 414 6.01 -12.47 -14.34
CA GLU A 414 5.29 -13.54 -13.65
C GLU A 414 3.81 -13.48 -14.04
N ILE A 415 3.22 -14.62 -14.40
CA ILE A 415 1.80 -14.70 -14.75
C ILE A 415 1.12 -15.65 -13.77
N ASN A 416 0.23 -15.11 -12.93
CA ASN A 416 -0.45 -15.83 -11.87
C ASN A 416 -1.86 -15.27 -11.62
N PRO A 417 -2.81 -15.47 -12.53
CA PRO A 417 -4.16 -14.91 -12.44
C PRO A 417 -4.93 -15.39 -11.23
N CYS A 418 -5.72 -14.47 -10.64
CA CYS A 418 -6.74 -14.79 -9.65
C CYS A 418 -8.05 -14.11 -10.04
N ILE A 419 -8.78 -14.70 -10.97
CA ILE A 419 -9.97 -14.14 -11.62
C ILE A 419 -11.26 -14.81 -11.13
N PRO A 420 -12.43 -14.21 -11.39
CA PRO A 420 -13.71 -14.87 -11.15
C PRO A 420 -13.82 -16.23 -11.87
N ALA A 421 -14.34 -17.24 -11.19
CA ALA A 421 -14.54 -18.57 -11.75
C ALA A 421 -15.38 -18.56 -13.03
N GLY A 422 -16.33 -17.62 -13.13
CA GLY A 422 -17.17 -17.44 -14.31
C GLY A 422 -16.47 -16.89 -15.56
N TRP A 423 -15.26 -16.34 -15.44
CA TRP A 423 -14.51 -15.83 -16.58
C TRP A 423 -13.90 -16.98 -17.37
N LYS A 424 -14.09 -16.97 -18.69
CA LYS A 424 -13.51 -17.98 -19.59
C LYS A 424 -12.07 -17.69 -19.97
N GLY A 425 -11.56 -16.56 -19.57
CA GLY A 425 -10.22 -16.05 -19.83
C GLY A 425 -10.21 -14.57 -20.18
N PHE A 426 -9.06 -14.08 -20.59
CA PHE A 426 -8.86 -12.70 -21.02
C PHE A 426 -7.62 -12.59 -21.92
N ASN A 427 -7.49 -11.44 -22.60
CA ASN A 427 -6.32 -11.12 -23.40
C ASN A 427 -5.70 -9.81 -22.92
N VAL A 428 -4.37 -9.75 -22.89
CA VAL A 428 -3.61 -8.55 -22.57
C VAL A 428 -2.51 -8.33 -23.59
N LYS A 429 -2.38 -7.09 -24.01
CA LYS A 429 -1.21 -6.61 -24.74
C LYS A 429 -0.33 -5.82 -23.74
N ARG A 430 0.85 -6.31 -23.44
CA ARG A 430 1.77 -5.74 -22.46
C ARG A 430 3.07 -5.31 -23.14
N ARG A 431 3.42 -4.03 -23.00
CA ARG A 431 4.77 -3.56 -23.29
C ARG A 431 5.61 -3.65 -22.02
N PHE A 432 6.79 -4.22 -22.11
CA PHE A 432 7.65 -4.44 -20.97
C PHE A 432 9.12 -4.43 -21.41
N ARG A 433 9.91 -3.53 -20.86
CA ARG A 433 11.34 -3.35 -21.15
C ARG A 433 11.66 -3.35 -22.65
N GLY A 434 10.86 -2.61 -23.45
CA GLY A 434 11.02 -2.50 -24.90
C GLY A 434 10.47 -3.65 -25.74
N ALA A 435 10.06 -4.75 -25.14
CA ALA A 435 9.37 -5.85 -25.82
C ALA A 435 7.84 -5.70 -25.77
N GLU A 436 7.13 -6.45 -26.63
CA GLU A 436 5.66 -6.51 -26.66
C GLU A 436 5.21 -7.95 -26.45
N TYR A 437 4.34 -8.19 -25.46
CA TYR A 437 3.78 -9.50 -25.14
C TYR A 437 2.28 -9.51 -25.40
N HIS A 438 1.82 -10.47 -26.22
CA HIS A 438 0.41 -10.76 -26.48
C HIS A 438 0.04 -11.97 -25.63
N ILE A 439 -0.59 -11.72 -24.49
CA ILE A 439 -0.89 -12.73 -23.47
C ILE A 439 -2.35 -13.14 -23.59
N THR A 440 -2.60 -14.42 -23.78
CA THR A 440 -3.93 -15.03 -23.79
C THR A 440 -4.04 -15.99 -22.62
N VAL A 441 -4.92 -15.68 -21.68
CA VAL A 441 -5.26 -16.57 -20.56
C VAL A 441 -6.58 -17.26 -20.85
N LYS A 442 -6.62 -18.58 -20.74
CA LYS A 442 -7.81 -19.43 -20.90
C LYS A 442 -8.14 -20.11 -19.60
N ASN A 443 -9.42 -20.12 -19.22
CA ASN A 443 -9.92 -20.74 -17.99
C ASN A 443 -11.00 -21.79 -18.33
N PRO A 444 -10.61 -22.95 -18.90
CA PRO A 444 -11.57 -23.96 -19.30
C PRO A 444 -12.28 -24.63 -18.13
N ASP A 445 -11.60 -24.75 -16.98
CA ASP A 445 -12.11 -25.43 -15.81
C ASP A 445 -12.93 -24.53 -14.87
N GLY A 446 -12.94 -23.22 -15.12
CA GLY A 446 -13.68 -22.27 -14.29
C GLY A 446 -13.12 -22.17 -12.88
N VAL A 447 -11.81 -22.14 -12.73
CA VAL A 447 -11.13 -21.95 -11.43
C VAL A 447 -10.84 -20.47 -11.18
N CYS A 448 -10.75 -20.07 -9.92
CA CYS A 448 -10.33 -18.71 -9.58
C CYS A 448 -8.81 -18.54 -9.71
N LYS A 449 -8.01 -19.57 -9.40
CA LYS A 449 -6.55 -19.53 -9.36
C LYS A 449 -5.96 -20.88 -9.74
N GLY A 450 -4.72 -20.88 -10.19
CA GLY A 450 -3.98 -22.08 -10.60
C GLY A 450 -3.63 -22.02 -12.09
N ILE A 451 -2.47 -22.59 -12.43
CA ILE A 451 -1.94 -22.65 -13.79
C ILE A 451 -1.58 -24.10 -14.12
N LYS A 452 -2.09 -24.59 -15.23
CA LYS A 452 -1.72 -25.91 -15.78
C LYS A 452 -0.51 -25.82 -16.71
N SER A 453 -0.46 -24.81 -17.55
CA SER A 453 0.63 -24.66 -18.52
C SER A 453 0.80 -23.22 -18.97
N VAL A 454 2.04 -22.89 -19.33
CA VAL A 454 2.40 -21.64 -20.00
C VAL A 454 3.24 -21.98 -21.22
N THR A 455 2.92 -21.35 -22.37
CA THR A 455 3.75 -21.42 -23.58
C THR A 455 4.14 -20.03 -24.03
N VAL A 456 5.36 -19.90 -24.54
CA VAL A 456 5.88 -18.68 -25.17
C VAL A 456 6.25 -19.02 -26.61
N ASP A 457 5.66 -18.31 -27.58
CA ASP A 457 5.83 -18.56 -29.03
C ASP A 457 5.60 -20.02 -29.42
N GLY A 458 4.63 -20.65 -28.75
CA GLY A 458 4.25 -22.05 -28.96
C GLY A 458 5.16 -23.09 -28.28
N GLN A 459 6.18 -22.65 -27.54
CA GLN A 459 7.05 -23.52 -26.77
C GLN A 459 6.69 -23.53 -25.29
N PRO A 460 6.52 -24.68 -24.63
CA PRO A 460 6.22 -24.75 -23.21
C PRO A 460 7.41 -24.24 -22.38
N ILE A 461 7.10 -23.56 -21.29
CA ILE A 461 8.07 -23.17 -20.29
C ILE A 461 7.79 -23.86 -18.96
N GLU A 462 8.82 -24.01 -18.14
CA GLU A 462 8.68 -24.47 -16.76
C GLU A 462 8.31 -23.30 -15.86
N GLY A 463 7.30 -23.50 -14.99
CA GLY A 463 6.80 -22.47 -14.11
C GLY A 463 5.92 -21.43 -14.82
N ASN A 464 5.85 -20.24 -14.26
CA ASN A 464 4.95 -19.15 -14.69
C ASN A 464 5.67 -17.80 -14.93
N VAL A 465 7.00 -17.80 -14.96
CA VAL A 465 7.79 -16.61 -15.26
C VAL A 465 8.20 -16.64 -16.73
N VAL A 466 7.67 -15.70 -17.49
CA VAL A 466 8.06 -15.45 -18.88
C VAL A 466 9.29 -14.56 -18.87
N ASN A 467 10.46 -15.15 -19.07
CA ASN A 467 11.72 -14.41 -19.09
C ASN A 467 11.69 -13.30 -20.14
N HIS A 468 12.32 -12.17 -19.81
CA HIS A 468 12.39 -11.06 -20.75
C HIS A 468 13.19 -11.41 -22.00
N LEU A 469 12.57 -11.23 -23.15
CA LEU A 469 13.17 -11.39 -24.48
C LEU A 469 12.83 -10.15 -25.32
N PRO A 470 13.78 -9.62 -26.13
CA PRO A 470 13.49 -8.50 -27.01
C PRO A 470 12.60 -8.94 -28.19
N GLY A 471 11.66 -8.08 -28.61
CA GLY A 471 10.79 -8.34 -29.75
C GLY A 471 9.32 -8.42 -29.40
N THR A 472 8.56 -9.16 -30.20
CA THR A 472 7.12 -9.40 -29.98
C THR A 472 6.90 -10.88 -29.74
N HIS A 473 6.23 -11.20 -28.65
CA HIS A 473 6.02 -12.57 -28.19
C HIS A 473 4.54 -12.87 -27.95
N THR A 474 4.16 -14.11 -28.24
CA THR A 474 2.82 -14.64 -27.93
C THR A 474 2.93 -15.55 -26.71
N VAL A 475 2.13 -15.28 -25.68
CA VAL A 475 2.08 -16.07 -24.46
C VAL A 475 0.68 -16.68 -24.31
N GLU A 476 0.59 -18.00 -24.16
CA GLU A 476 -0.66 -18.67 -23.85
C GLU A 476 -0.56 -19.32 -22.48
N VAL A 477 -1.59 -19.06 -21.65
CA VAL A 477 -1.70 -19.57 -20.28
C VAL A 477 -3.00 -20.35 -20.14
N ILE A 478 -2.92 -21.57 -19.65
CA ILE A 478 -4.09 -22.39 -19.33
C ILE A 478 -4.22 -22.48 -17.82
N MET A 479 -5.33 -21.98 -17.29
CA MET A 479 -5.68 -22.10 -15.86
C MET A 479 -6.30 -23.48 -15.56
N GLY A 480 -6.13 -23.96 -14.30
CA GLY A 480 -6.73 -25.20 -13.82
C GLY A 480 -6.02 -25.84 -12.63
#